data_6c12a05cd9c9ad09dc057a58be593682
#
_entry.id   6c12a05cd9c9ad09dc057a58be593682
#
_cell.length_a   1.000
_cell.length_b   1.000
_cell.length_c   1.000
_cell.angle_alpha   90.00
_cell.angle_beta   90.00
_cell.angle_gamma   90.00
#
_symmetry.space_group_name_H-M   'P 1'
#
loop_
_entity.id
_entity.type
_entity.pdbx_description
1 polymer ?
#
loop_
_entity_poly.entity_id
_entity_poly.type
_entity_poly.pdbx_seq_one_letter_code
_entity_poly.pdbx_strand_id
1 'polypeptide(L)'
;MVGDSTVKNQDKDEDGLWGWGSVVAKFFDPKKVSVENWGKPGSSARSFMNTGRWDRIYNALQPGDFVLIQFGHNDGGDIQKGKARGELKGTGDESKVVMVEKTGIYEAVYTYGWYLKKFIMDVQEKGAVPVILSPTPRNIWKEGKIERRTDTYAGWAREAAEAKGACFIDLNKLSADKMEKEGRKKVNGLFKNDHTHTSLKGARLNAESIIGGLKDTDCPLKDCLTGI
;
A
#
# COMPACT_ATOMS: atom_id res chain seq x y z
N MET A 1 1.85 8.22 -5.51
CA MET A 1 1.55 6.99 -4.74
C MET A 1 1.42 7.30 -3.26
N VAL A 2 0.56 6.57 -2.57
CA VAL A 2 0.23 6.76 -1.17
C VAL A 2 0.33 5.44 -0.40
N GLY A 3 0.63 5.51 0.90
CA GLY A 3 0.76 4.33 1.76
C GLY A 3 1.57 4.59 3.02
N ASP A 4 2.03 3.52 3.63
CA ASP A 4 2.76 3.52 4.90
C ASP A 4 4.30 3.49 4.75
N SER A 5 5.01 2.95 5.74
CA SER A 5 6.47 2.83 5.73
C SER A 5 7.01 1.93 4.62
N THR A 6 6.20 0.99 4.09
CA THR A 6 6.63 0.10 3.02
C THR A 6 6.57 0.76 1.64
N VAL A 7 5.93 1.94 1.54
CA VAL A 7 5.87 2.81 0.35
C VAL A 7 6.83 4.00 0.45
N LYS A 8 7.22 4.42 1.65
CA LYS A 8 7.97 5.64 1.94
C LYS A 8 9.18 5.87 1.03
N ASN A 9 9.57 7.15 0.89
CA ASN A 9 10.86 7.52 0.30
C ASN A 9 12.04 7.25 1.25
N GLN A 10 13.14 6.79 0.65
CA GLN A 10 14.47 6.78 1.20
C GLN A 10 15.43 7.05 0.04
N ASP A 11 16.37 7.98 0.17
CA ASP A 11 17.19 8.46 -0.96
C ASP A 11 18.70 8.56 -0.66
N LYS A 12 19.12 8.41 0.61
CA LYS A 12 20.49 8.77 1.01
C LYS A 12 21.24 7.69 1.79
N ASP A 13 20.58 6.63 2.22
CA ASP A 13 21.18 5.61 3.07
C ASP A 13 20.80 4.22 2.56
N GLU A 14 21.72 3.55 1.88
CA GLU A 14 21.51 2.19 1.37
C GLU A 14 21.26 1.18 2.49
N ASP A 15 21.77 1.45 3.68
CA ASP A 15 21.55 0.65 4.88
C ASP A 15 20.23 0.97 5.60
N GLY A 16 19.53 2.00 5.17
CA GLY A 16 18.27 2.44 5.74
C GLY A 16 17.09 1.51 5.50
N LEU A 17 15.92 1.96 5.95
CA LEU A 17 14.64 1.30 5.71
C LEU A 17 14.01 1.86 4.45
N TRP A 18 13.92 1.06 3.40
CA TRP A 18 13.46 1.44 2.09
C TRP A 18 12.03 0.97 1.82
N GLY A 19 11.15 1.86 1.41
CA GLY A 19 9.89 1.50 0.79
C GLY A 19 10.06 1.27 -0.71
N TRP A 20 9.19 0.44 -1.32
CA TRP A 20 9.21 0.21 -2.76
C TRP A 20 9.00 1.48 -3.60
N GLY A 21 8.28 2.45 -3.05
CA GLY A 21 8.04 3.73 -3.70
C GLY A 21 9.30 4.57 -3.94
N SER A 22 10.40 4.28 -3.22
CA SER A 22 11.70 4.94 -3.44
C SER A 22 12.36 4.53 -4.75
N VAL A 23 12.01 3.36 -5.27
CA VAL A 23 12.75 2.74 -6.39
C VAL A 23 11.88 2.47 -7.62
N VAL A 24 10.56 2.55 -7.48
CA VAL A 24 9.61 2.19 -8.56
C VAL A 24 9.66 3.17 -9.74
N ALA A 25 10.00 4.43 -9.51
CA ALA A 25 10.03 5.47 -10.54
C ALA A 25 10.92 5.11 -11.75
N LYS A 26 12.02 4.39 -11.53
CA LYS A 26 12.96 3.98 -12.59
C LYS A 26 12.35 3.03 -13.65
N PHE A 27 11.20 2.45 -13.38
CA PHE A 27 10.51 1.56 -14.30
C PHE A 27 9.50 2.28 -15.21
N PHE A 28 9.25 3.56 -14.97
CA PHE A 28 8.35 4.37 -15.76
C PHE A 28 9.11 5.30 -16.70
N ASP A 29 8.54 5.55 -17.86
CA ASP A 29 9.07 6.49 -18.82
C ASP A 29 8.84 7.94 -18.33
N PRO A 30 9.91 8.70 -18.01
CA PRO A 30 9.78 10.06 -17.49
C PRO A 30 9.20 11.06 -18.51
N LYS A 31 9.08 10.68 -19.80
CA LYS A 31 8.40 11.47 -20.82
C LYS A 31 6.88 11.32 -20.77
N LYS A 32 6.40 10.23 -20.15
CA LYS A 32 4.97 9.90 -20.04
C LYS A 32 4.38 10.26 -18.69
N VAL A 33 5.14 10.02 -17.60
CA VAL A 33 4.68 10.26 -16.23
C VAL A 33 5.80 10.79 -15.34
N SER A 34 5.44 11.67 -14.41
CA SER A 34 6.25 12.00 -13.24
C SER A 34 5.77 11.20 -12.03
N VAL A 35 6.67 10.80 -11.16
CA VAL A 35 6.34 9.94 -10.02
C VAL A 35 6.53 10.69 -8.71
N GLU A 36 5.43 10.88 -7.98
CA GLU A 36 5.44 11.46 -6.64
C GLU A 36 5.14 10.40 -5.57
N ASN A 37 5.89 10.43 -4.47
CA ASN A 37 5.71 9.50 -3.36
C ASN A 37 5.30 10.23 -2.07
N TRP A 38 4.06 10.04 -1.69
CA TRP A 38 3.43 10.58 -0.48
C TRP A 38 3.36 9.55 0.66
N GLY A 39 4.04 8.41 0.54
CA GLY A 39 4.08 7.37 1.57
C GLY A 39 4.55 7.92 2.91
N LYS A 40 3.78 7.69 3.98
CA LYS A 40 4.05 8.18 5.33
C LYS A 40 4.23 7.03 6.31
N PRO A 41 5.45 6.86 6.88
CA PRO A 41 5.69 5.82 7.87
C PRO A 41 4.70 5.86 9.04
N GLY A 42 4.19 4.68 9.40
CA GLY A 42 3.27 4.52 10.52
C GLY A 42 1.83 4.88 10.25
N SER A 43 1.45 5.29 9.03
CA SER A 43 0.06 5.54 8.67
C SER A 43 -0.70 4.24 8.41
N SER A 44 -1.96 4.20 8.82
CA SER A 44 -3.01 3.33 8.28
C SER A 44 -3.81 4.10 7.23
N ALA A 45 -4.73 3.46 6.52
CA ALA A 45 -5.65 4.11 5.59
C ALA A 45 -6.46 5.20 6.32
N ARG A 46 -7.05 4.88 7.49
CA ARG A 46 -7.76 5.83 8.35
C ARG A 46 -6.91 7.03 8.74
N SER A 47 -5.73 6.79 9.33
CA SER A 47 -4.90 7.88 9.83
C SER A 47 -4.33 8.75 8.72
N PHE A 48 -4.11 8.19 7.53
CA PHE A 48 -3.69 8.95 6.36
C PHE A 48 -4.77 9.92 5.90
N MET A 49 -6.03 9.50 5.95
CA MET A 49 -7.21 10.33 5.66
C MET A 49 -7.43 11.41 6.75
N ASN A 50 -7.52 10.98 8.01
CA ASN A 50 -7.89 11.86 9.13
C ASN A 50 -6.85 12.95 9.48
N THR A 51 -5.61 12.81 9.00
CA THR A 51 -4.56 13.83 9.22
C THR A 51 -4.49 14.89 8.11
N GLY A 52 -5.47 14.94 7.21
CA GLY A 52 -5.52 15.89 6.10
C GLY A 52 -4.48 15.65 5.00
N ARG A 53 -3.78 14.51 5.06
CA ARG A 53 -2.79 14.16 4.02
C ARG A 53 -3.46 13.82 2.71
N TRP A 54 -4.56 13.08 2.81
CA TRP A 54 -5.34 12.73 1.64
C TRP A 54 -5.95 13.95 0.98
N ASP A 55 -6.47 14.90 1.75
CA ASP A 55 -7.10 16.12 1.20
C ASP A 55 -6.14 16.92 0.32
N ARG A 56 -4.86 16.98 0.70
CA ARG A 56 -3.83 17.66 -0.12
C ARG A 56 -3.63 16.98 -1.46
N ILE A 57 -3.59 15.64 -1.47
CA ILE A 57 -3.43 14.84 -2.69
C ILE A 57 -4.69 14.95 -3.54
N TYR A 58 -5.86 14.75 -2.94
CA TYR A 58 -7.16 14.86 -3.60
C TYR A 58 -7.32 16.22 -4.31
N ASN A 59 -6.94 17.31 -3.65
CA ASN A 59 -7.03 18.65 -4.24
C ASN A 59 -6.02 18.89 -5.37
N ALA A 60 -4.91 18.15 -5.41
CA ALA A 60 -3.89 18.27 -6.45
C ALA A 60 -4.15 17.35 -7.66
N LEU A 61 -4.96 16.28 -7.50
CA LEU A 61 -5.23 15.31 -8.56
C LEU A 61 -5.86 15.97 -9.81
N GLN A 62 -5.39 15.53 -10.96
CA GLN A 62 -5.88 15.92 -12.28
C GLN A 62 -6.42 14.70 -13.05
N PRO A 63 -7.34 14.91 -14.00
CA PRO A 63 -7.76 13.85 -14.92
C PRO A 63 -6.55 13.23 -15.62
N GLY A 64 -6.52 11.88 -15.65
CA GLY A 64 -5.42 11.12 -16.24
C GLY A 64 -4.28 10.76 -15.27
N ASP A 65 -4.27 11.29 -14.06
CA ASP A 65 -3.32 10.84 -13.02
C ASP A 65 -3.56 9.38 -12.63
N PHE A 66 -2.50 8.72 -12.11
CA PHE A 66 -2.58 7.38 -11.54
C PHE A 66 -2.24 7.44 -10.05
N VAL A 67 -3.07 6.82 -9.21
CA VAL A 67 -2.81 6.77 -7.76
C VAL A 67 -2.62 5.33 -7.30
N LEU A 68 -1.36 4.94 -7.03
CA LEU A 68 -1.04 3.64 -6.43
C LEU A 68 -1.27 3.73 -4.91
N ILE A 69 -2.09 2.85 -4.36
CA ILE A 69 -2.56 2.89 -2.97
C ILE A 69 -2.22 1.57 -2.28
N GLN A 70 -1.40 1.63 -1.20
CA GLN A 70 -1.06 0.47 -0.40
C GLN A 70 -1.06 0.78 1.10
N PHE A 71 -1.96 0.16 1.84
CA PHE A 71 -2.03 0.14 3.31
C PHE A 71 -2.20 -1.29 3.82
N GLY A 72 -2.29 -1.49 5.15
CA GLY A 72 -2.57 -2.78 5.77
C GLY A 72 -1.54 -3.26 6.79
N HIS A 73 -0.43 -2.54 7.00
CA HIS A 73 0.56 -2.91 8.03
C HIS A 73 0.28 -2.29 9.39
N ASN A 74 -0.41 -1.16 9.43
CA ASN A 74 -0.72 -0.40 10.64
C ASN A 74 -2.20 -0.43 11.01
N ASP A 75 -3.02 -0.93 10.12
CA ASP A 75 -4.49 -0.85 10.09
C ASP A 75 -5.13 -1.78 11.13
N GLY A 76 -4.41 -2.81 11.56
CA GLY A 76 -4.81 -3.69 12.67
C GLY A 76 -4.47 -3.16 14.07
N GLY A 77 -4.06 -1.92 14.20
CA GLY A 77 -3.78 -1.29 15.49
C GLY A 77 -5.03 -1.05 16.34
N ASP A 78 -4.84 -0.49 17.54
CA ASP A 78 -5.96 -0.09 18.39
C ASP A 78 -6.71 1.09 17.76
N ILE A 79 -8.04 1.08 17.87
CA ILE A 79 -8.91 2.12 17.30
C ILE A 79 -9.09 3.35 18.22
N GLN A 80 -8.73 3.25 19.51
CA GLN A 80 -8.93 4.28 20.53
C GLN A 80 -7.63 4.70 21.22
N LYS A 81 -6.73 3.73 21.47
CA LYS A 81 -5.54 3.90 22.31
C LYS A 81 -4.26 4.15 21.53
N GLY A 82 -3.28 4.71 22.22
CA GLY A 82 -1.95 4.94 21.67
C GLY A 82 -1.99 5.84 20.43
N LYS A 83 -1.61 5.30 19.26
CA LYS A 83 -1.68 6.05 17.99
C LYS A 83 -3.09 6.10 17.40
N ALA A 84 -4.05 5.32 17.94
CA ALA A 84 -5.45 5.25 17.53
C ALA A 84 -5.63 5.22 15.99
N ARG A 85 -4.86 4.34 15.34
CA ARG A 85 -4.80 4.27 13.87
C ARG A 85 -5.45 3.01 13.30
N GLY A 86 -5.92 2.12 14.17
CA GLY A 86 -6.62 0.91 13.76
C GLY A 86 -7.97 1.19 13.10
N GLU A 87 -8.46 0.20 12.39
CA GLU A 87 -9.72 0.19 11.65
C GLU A 87 -10.54 -1.03 12.04
N LEU A 88 -11.82 -1.06 11.69
CA LEU A 88 -12.61 -2.27 11.78
C LEU A 88 -12.14 -3.24 10.70
N LYS A 89 -12.27 -4.54 10.96
CA LYS A 89 -11.93 -5.59 10.00
C LYS A 89 -12.99 -5.68 8.90
N GLY A 90 -12.58 -6.14 7.72
CA GLY A 90 -13.49 -6.43 6.62
C GLY A 90 -13.62 -5.29 5.61
N THR A 91 -14.63 -5.42 4.74
CA THR A 91 -14.87 -4.55 3.59
C THR A 91 -16.27 -3.93 3.57
N GLY A 92 -17.11 -4.22 4.56
CA GLY A 92 -18.45 -3.65 4.70
C GLY A 92 -18.45 -2.16 5.06
N ASP A 93 -19.63 -1.63 5.30
CA ASP A 93 -19.84 -0.22 5.61
C ASP A 93 -20.06 0.02 7.12
N GLU A 94 -19.78 -1.02 7.93
CA GLU A 94 -19.87 -0.96 9.38
C GLU A 94 -18.97 0.12 9.95
N SER A 95 -19.46 0.82 10.96
CA SER A 95 -18.73 1.83 11.69
C SER A 95 -18.94 1.71 13.19
N LYS A 96 -18.00 2.26 13.93
CA LYS A 96 -18.07 2.39 15.39
C LYS A 96 -17.61 3.77 15.80
N VAL A 97 -18.45 4.49 16.54
CA VAL A 97 -18.04 5.75 17.16
C VAL A 97 -17.18 5.45 18.38
N VAL A 98 -16.00 6.02 18.43
CA VAL A 98 -15.04 5.86 19.53
C VAL A 98 -14.49 7.20 19.96
N MET A 99 -14.17 7.33 21.24
CA MET A 99 -13.38 8.46 21.74
C MET A 99 -11.89 8.10 21.60
N VAL A 100 -11.14 8.89 20.88
CA VAL A 100 -9.68 8.75 20.78
C VAL A 100 -9.05 9.27 22.06
N GLU A 101 -8.48 8.38 22.87
CA GLU A 101 -7.99 8.72 24.23
C GLU A 101 -6.98 9.88 24.24
N LYS A 102 -6.10 9.93 23.22
CA LYS A 102 -5.06 10.98 23.15
C LYS A 102 -5.62 12.39 22.94
N THR A 103 -6.73 12.52 22.24
CA THR A 103 -7.30 13.82 21.83
C THR A 103 -8.60 14.15 22.54
N GLY A 104 -9.27 13.15 23.13
CA GLY A 104 -10.62 13.27 23.68
C GLY A 104 -11.70 13.47 22.62
N ILE A 105 -11.35 13.36 21.32
CA ILE A 105 -12.28 13.60 20.22
C ILE A 105 -13.01 12.30 19.87
N TYR A 106 -14.31 12.39 19.64
CA TYR A 106 -15.11 11.29 19.10
C TYR A 106 -14.98 11.25 17.57
N GLU A 107 -14.75 10.06 17.04
CA GLU A 107 -14.73 9.84 15.59
C GLU A 107 -15.40 8.51 15.21
N ALA A 108 -16.01 8.47 14.03
CA ALA A 108 -16.52 7.24 13.43
C ALA A 108 -15.37 6.48 12.76
N VAL A 109 -15.11 5.26 13.21
CA VAL A 109 -14.12 4.34 12.64
C VAL A 109 -14.83 3.34 11.79
N TYR A 110 -14.45 3.24 10.53
CA TYR A 110 -15.01 2.33 9.53
C TYR A 110 -14.12 1.10 9.32
N THR A 111 -14.55 0.20 8.43
CA THR A 111 -13.75 -0.95 8.03
C THR A 111 -12.56 -0.53 7.16
N TYR A 112 -11.52 -1.36 7.13
CA TYR A 112 -10.38 -1.17 6.23
C TYR A 112 -10.79 -1.02 4.77
N GLY A 113 -11.69 -1.89 4.29
CA GLY A 113 -12.17 -1.81 2.93
C GLY A 113 -13.03 -0.58 2.63
N TRP A 114 -13.74 -0.05 3.64
CA TRP A 114 -14.44 1.23 3.49
C TRP A 114 -13.47 2.37 3.17
N TYR A 115 -12.36 2.47 3.91
CA TYR A 115 -11.34 3.50 3.63
C TYR A 115 -10.73 3.33 2.24
N LEU A 116 -10.43 2.10 1.81
CA LEU A 116 -9.93 1.85 0.46
C LEU A 116 -10.97 2.22 -0.62
N LYS A 117 -12.24 1.84 -0.42
CA LYS A 117 -13.33 2.24 -1.33
C LYS A 117 -13.46 3.76 -1.42
N LYS A 118 -13.29 4.47 -0.30
CA LYS A 118 -13.31 5.94 -0.28
C LYS A 118 -12.16 6.54 -1.10
N PHE A 119 -10.92 6.06 -0.92
CA PHE A 119 -9.79 6.49 -1.76
C PHE A 119 -10.06 6.24 -3.24
N ILE A 120 -10.58 5.07 -3.60
CA ILE A 120 -10.89 4.72 -5.00
C ILE A 120 -11.91 5.71 -5.58
N MET A 121 -13.02 5.94 -4.89
CA MET A 121 -14.08 6.84 -5.35
C MET A 121 -13.57 8.28 -5.51
N ASP A 122 -12.77 8.76 -4.56
CA ASP A 122 -12.19 10.11 -4.63
C ASP A 122 -11.26 10.28 -5.84
N VAL A 123 -10.44 9.26 -6.13
CA VAL A 123 -9.56 9.26 -7.30
C VAL A 123 -10.38 9.26 -8.59
N GLN A 124 -11.40 8.41 -8.68
CA GLN A 124 -12.29 8.33 -9.85
C GLN A 124 -13.08 9.63 -10.06
N GLU A 125 -13.54 10.28 -9.01
CA GLU A 125 -14.23 11.58 -9.06
C GLU A 125 -13.37 12.66 -9.71
N LYS A 126 -12.04 12.59 -9.55
CA LYS A 126 -11.08 13.49 -10.19
C LYS A 126 -10.73 13.10 -11.64
N GLY A 127 -11.35 12.06 -12.20
CA GLY A 127 -10.98 11.53 -13.52
C GLY A 127 -9.60 10.87 -13.55
N ALA A 128 -9.05 10.52 -12.39
CA ALA A 128 -7.80 9.81 -12.21
C ALA A 128 -8.05 8.29 -12.07
N VAL A 129 -7.00 7.49 -12.21
CA VAL A 129 -7.08 6.02 -12.19
C VAL A 129 -6.52 5.46 -10.87
N PRO A 130 -7.36 4.84 -10.02
CA PRO A 130 -6.89 4.18 -8.81
C PRO A 130 -6.27 2.82 -9.12
N VAL A 131 -5.11 2.55 -8.51
CA VAL A 131 -4.40 1.26 -8.58
C VAL A 131 -4.18 0.77 -7.15
N ILE A 132 -4.93 -0.25 -6.75
CA ILE A 132 -4.85 -0.82 -5.41
C ILE A 132 -3.81 -1.94 -5.38
N LEU A 133 -2.96 -1.91 -4.37
CA LEU A 133 -1.98 -2.95 -4.11
C LEU A 133 -2.29 -3.64 -2.78
N SER A 134 -2.25 -4.97 -2.76
CA SER A 134 -2.23 -5.69 -1.48
C SER A 134 -0.94 -5.38 -0.71
N PRO A 135 -0.94 -5.45 0.65
CA PRO A 135 0.25 -5.12 1.46
C PRO A 135 1.44 -5.99 1.08
N THR A 136 2.66 -5.44 1.12
CA THR A 136 3.88 -6.25 0.97
C THR A 136 3.88 -7.43 1.96
N PRO A 137 4.46 -8.59 1.61
CA PRO A 137 4.56 -9.69 2.55
C PRO A 137 5.52 -9.35 3.69
N ARG A 138 5.31 -9.98 4.84
CA ARG A 138 6.24 -9.98 5.96
C ARG A 138 7.19 -11.17 5.87
N ASN A 139 8.39 -11.06 6.40
CA ASN A 139 9.32 -12.19 6.54
C ASN A 139 8.87 -13.13 7.66
N ILE A 140 7.66 -13.66 7.54
CA ILE A 140 7.05 -14.62 8.46
C ILE A 140 6.80 -15.91 7.70
N TRP A 141 7.44 -17.00 8.16
CA TRP A 141 7.42 -18.30 7.51
C TRP A 141 6.63 -19.31 8.33
N LYS A 142 5.71 -19.98 7.68
CA LYS A 142 4.97 -21.13 8.21
C LYS A 142 5.06 -22.28 7.22
N GLU A 143 5.52 -23.44 7.63
CA GLU A 143 5.62 -24.68 6.81
C GLU A 143 6.32 -24.44 5.46
N GLY A 144 7.41 -23.67 5.44
CA GLY A 144 8.17 -23.38 4.23
C GLY A 144 7.56 -22.33 3.30
N LYS A 145 6.45 -21.72 3.69
CA LYS A 145 5.75 -20.66 2.95
C LYS A 145 5.78 -19.35 3.70
N ILE A 146 5.83 -18.25 2.95
CA ILE A 146 5.65 -16.90 3.52
C ILE A 146 4.16 -16.65 3.77
N GLU A 147 3.87 -15.98 4.87
CA GLU A 147 2.51 -15.59 5.25
C GLU A 147 1.80 -14.87 4.10
N ARG A 148 0.67 -15.45 3.67
CA ARG A 148 -0.29 -14.79 2.79
C ARG A 148 -1.37 -14.15 3.65
N ARG A 149 -1.84 -12.99 3.26
CA ARG A 149 -2.89 -12.26 4.00
C ARG A 149 -4.18 -12.25 3.20
N THR A 150 -4.47 -13.37 2.51
CA THR A 150 -5.63 -13.55 1.63
C THR A 150 -6.95 -13.42 2.35
N ASP A 151 -7.04 -13.91 3.60
CA ASP A 151 -8.27 -13.85 4.41
C ASP A 151 -8.36 -12.57 5.25
N THR A 152 -7.45 -11.62 5.03
CA THR A 152 -7.38 -10.36 5.75
C THR A 152 -7.03 -9.22 4.78
N TYR A 153 -6.08 -8.37 5.11
CA TYR A 153 -5.79 -7.13 4.40
C TYR A 153 -5.49 -7.28 2.90
N ALA A 154 -4.89 -8.40 2.46
CA ALA A 154 -4.65 -8.62 1.04
C ALA A 154 -5.96 -8.97 0.29
N GLY A 155 -6.80 -9.84 0.88
CA GLY A 155 -8.12 -10.16 0.35
C GLY A 155 -9.05 -8.96 0.38
N TRP A 156 -9.09 -8.25 1.50
CA TRP A 156 -9.92 -7.05 1.63
C TRP A 156 -9.52 -5.92 0.66
N ALA A 157 -8.23 -5.79 0.35
CA ALA A 157 -7.77 -4.85 -0.66
C ALA A 157 -8.27 -5.24 -2.06
N ARG A 158 -8.24 -6.54 -2.38
CA ARG A 158 -8.82 -7.08 -3.62
C ARG A 158 -10.32 -6.80 -3.71
N GLU A 159 -11.07 -7.19 -2.68
CA GLU A 159 -12.53 -7.00 -2.63
C GLU A 159 -12.91 -5.52 -2.80
N ALA A 160 -12.19 -4.60 -2.14
CA ALA A 160 -12.44 -3.16 -2.27
C ALA A 160 -12.18 -2.65 -3.70
N ALA A 161 -11.10 -3.13 -4.35
CA ALA A 161 -10.77 -2.79 -5.73
C ALA A 161 -11.84 -3.30 -6.70
N GLU A 162 -12.20 -4.58 -6.59
CA GLU A 162 -13.23 -5.22 -7.42
C GLU A 162 -14.60 -4.53 -7.27
N ALA A 163 -15.00 -4.23 -6.02
CA ALA A 163 -16.28 -3.57 -5.73
C ALA A 163 -16.41 -2.17 -6.35
N LYS A 164 -15.29 -1.51 -6.69
CA LYS A 164 -15.26 -0.15 -7.25
C LYS A 164 -14.63 -0.08 -8.63
N GLY A 165 -14.34 -1.22 -9.27
CA GLY A 165 -13.76 -1.26 -10.61
C GLY A 165 -12.38 -0.63 -10.73
N ALA A 166 -11.56 -0.72 -9.66
CA ALA A 166 -10.19 -0.23 -9.66
C ALA A 166 -9.20 -1.28 -10.16
N CYS A 167 -8.08 -0.85 -10.73
CA CYS A 167 -6.96 -1.76 -11.01
C CYS A 167 -6.49 -2.40 -9.70
N PHE A 168 -6.17 -3.70 -9.72
CA PHE A 168 -5.64 -4.42 -8.57
C PHE A 168 -4.34 -5.15 -8.91
N ILE A 169 -3.34 -5.04 -8.02
CA ILE A 169 -2.09 -5.80 -8.09
C ILE A 169 -1.91 -6.56 -6.78
N ASP A 170 -1.88 -7.90 -6.85
CA ASP A 170 -1.61 -8.73 -5.68
C ASP A 170 -0.12 -8.75 -5.33
N LEU A 171 0.36 -7.60 -4.84
CA LEU A 171 1.76 -7.42 -4.44
C LEU A 171 2.19 -8.42 -3.37
N ASN A 172 1.28 -8.76 -2.43
CA ASN A 172 1.54 -9.75 -1.39
C ASN A 172 1.93 -11.09 -2.00
N LYS A 173 1.08 -11.62 -2.89
CA LYS A 173 1.33 -12.90 -3.56
C LYS A 173 2.58 -12.85 -4.42
N LEU A 174 2.70 -11.85 -5.30
CA LEU A 174 3.80 -11.74 -6.26
C LEU A 174 5.17 -11.63 -5.59
N SER A 175 5.28 -10.80 -4.53
CA SER A 175 6.52 -10.67 -3.78
C SER A 175 6.83 -11.91 -2.95
N ALA A 176 5.83 -12.49 -2.29
CA ALA A 176 6.02 -13.70 -1.50
C ALA A 176 6.43 -14.91 -2.37
N ASP A 177 5.85 -15.06 -3.56
CA ASP A 177 6.26 -16.13 -4.51
C ASP A 177 7.73 -16.00 -4.95
N LYS A 178 8.21 -14.76 -5.18
CA LYS A 178 9.63 -14.50 -5.47
C LYS A 178 10.50 -14.81 -4.26
N MET A 179 10.12 -14.37 -3.07
CA MET A 179 10.84 -14.61 -1.83
C MET A 179 10.96 -16.10 -1.50
N GLU A 180 9.89 -16.87 -1.71
CA GLU A 180 9.92 -18.33 -1.51
C GLU A 180 10.91 -19.03 -2.46
N LYS A 181 10.98 -18.58 -3.74
CA LYS A 181 11.98 -19.09 -4.71
C LYS A 181 13.42 -18.77 -4.30
N GLU A 182 13.66 -17.60 -3.70
CA GLU A 182 14.98 -17.21 -3.17
C GLU A 182 15.37 -18.01 -1.92
N GLY A 183 14.40 -18.46 -1.14
CA GLY A 183 14.59 -19.22 0.08
C GLY A 183 14.90 -18.35 1.30
N ARG A 184 14.54 -18.86 2.48
CA ARG A 184 14.54 -18.14 3.76
C ARG A 184 15.87 -17.42 4.09
N LYS A 185 17.01 -18.07 3.80
CA LYS A 185 18.33 -17.50 4.10
C LYS A 185 18.59 -16.20 3.33
N LYS A 186 18.25 -16.15 2.05
CA LYS A 186 18.42 -14.94 1.22
C LYS A 186 17.37 -13.89 1.58
N VAL A 187 16.14 -14.30 1.86
CA VAL A 187 15.04 -13.41 2.23
C VAL A 187 15.33 -12.63 3.51
N ASN A 188 16.05 -13.20 4.46
CA ASN A 188 16.48 -12.46 5.65
C ASN A 188 17.28 -11.19 5.31
N GLY A 189 18.06 -11.19 4.22
CA GLY A 189 18.79 -10.02 3.74
C GLY A 189 17.93 -8.97 3.01
N LEU A 190 16.67 -9.28 2.72
CA LEU A 190 15.71 -8.33 2.14
C LEU A 190 15.04 -7.45 3.20
N PHE A 191 15.16 -7.79 4.47
CA PHE A 191 14.61 -7.07 5.60
C PHE A 191 15.73 -6.53 6.50
N LYS A 192 15.44 -5.49 7.26
CA LYS A 192 16.45 -4.85 8.12
C LYS A 192 16.28 -5.27 9.59
N ASN A 193 15.53 -4.53 10.35
CA ASN A 193 15.49 -4.67 11.81
C ASN A 193 14.30 -5.51 12.31
N ASP A 194 13.38 -5.85 11.41
CA ASP A 194 12.17 -6.59 11.72
C ASP A 194 11.67 -7.38 10.49
N HIS A 195 10.54 -8.04 10.65
CA HIS A 195 9.93 -8.84 9.58
C HIS A 195 9.13 -8.04 8.54
N THR A 196 9.03 -6.71 8.66
CA THR A 196 8.14 -5.86 7.83
C THR A 196 8.91 -4.88 6.96
N HIS A 197 9.92 -4.22 7.54
CA HIS A 197 10.63 -3.15 6.88
C HIS A 197 11.79 -3.67 6.04
N THR A 198 11.77 -3.32 4.77
CA THR A 198 12.73 -3.82 3.78
C THR A 198 14.02 -3.01 3.71
N SER A 199 15.10 -3.69 3.32
CA SER A 199 16.33 -3.07 2.81
C SER A 199 16.09 -2.55 1.39
N LEU A 200 17.08 -1.86 0.80
CA LEU A 200 17.03 -1.46 -0.61
C LEU A 200 16.78 -2.66 -1.56
N LYS A 201 17.38 -3.82 -1.27
CA LYS A 201 17.16 -5.06 -2.06
C LYS A 201 15.71 -5.53 -1.96
N GLY A 202 15.12 -5.51 -0.76
CA GLY A 202 13.72 -5.88 -0.57
C GLY A 202 12.76 -4.89 -1.22
N ALA A 203 13.05 -3.59 -1.14
CA ALA A 203 12.29 -2.56 -1.85
C ALA A 203 12.30 -2.76 -3.37
N ARG A 204 13.47 -3.12 -3.95
CA ARG A 204 13.60 -3.45 -5.37
C ARG A 204 12.77 -4.67 -5.76
N LEU A 205 12.82 -5.75 -4.98
CA LEU A 205 12.02 -6.95 -5.22
C LEU A 205 10.52 -6.62 -5.24
N ASN A 206 10.05 -5.80 -4.29
CA ASN A 206 8.65 -5.38 -4.24
C ASN A 206 8.28 -4.50 -5.45
N ALA A 207 9.13 -3.54 -5.83
CA ALA A 207 8.90 -2.72 -7.02
C ALA A 207 8.83 -3.57 -8.30
N GLU A 208 9.76 -4.51 -8.49
CA GLU A 208 9.75 -5.44 -9.62
C GLU A 208 8.52 -6.36 -9.62
N SER A 209 7.98 -6.66 -8.44
CA SER A 209 6.72 -7.42 -8.32
C SER A 209 5.51 -6.57 -8.74
N ILE A 210 5.49 -5.28 -8.38
CA ILE A 210 4.47 -4.35 -8.86
C ILE A 210 4.48 -4.25 -10.39
N ILE A 211 5.66 -4.06 -10.97
CA ILE A 211 5.79 -3.93 -12.43
C ILE A 211 5.39 -5.21 -13.15
N GLY A 212 5.79 -6.37 -12.63
CA GLY A 212 5.34 -7.66 -13.16
C GLY A 212 3.83 -7.80 -13.12
N GLY A 213 3.23 -7.55 -11.96
CA GLY A 213 1.78 -7.60 -11.82
C GLY A 213 1.04 -6.57 -12.67
N LEU A 214 1.60 -5.38 -12.84
CA LEU A 214 1.00 -4.35 -13.70
C LEU A 214 0.94 -4.77 -15.17
N LYS A 215 1.98 -5.45 -15.67
CA LYS A 215 2.03 -5.99 -17.04
C LYS A 215 0.94 -7.04 -17.30
N ASP A 216 0.55 -7.77 -16.26
CA ASP A 216 -0.46 -8.84 -16.32
C ASP A 216 -1.90 -8.32 -16.15
N THR A 217 -2.10 -6.98 -16.05
CA THR A 217 -3.42 -6.35 -15.91
C THR A 217 -3.79 -5.55 -17.15
N ASP A 218 -5.06 -5.16 -17.23
CA ASP A 218 -5.55 -4.17 -18.21
C ASP A 218 -5.45 -2.72 -17.74
N CYS A 219 -4.71 -2.48 -16.63
CA CYS A 219 -4.51 -1.14 -16.09
C CYS A 219 -3.73 -0.26 -17.07
N PRO A 220 -4.27 0.92 -17.48
CA PRO A 220 -3.61 1.79 -18.45
C PRO A 220 -2.23 2.29 -18.03
N LEU A 221 -1.92 2.26 -16.73
CA LEU A 221 -0.59 2.62 -16.22
C LEU A 221 0.54 1.78 -16.84
N LYS A 222 0.25 0.54 -17.30
CA LYS A 222 1.24 -0.30 -17.97
C LYS A 222 1.87 0.36 -19.20
N ASP A 223 1.10 1.20 -19.92
CA ASP A 223 1.57 1.87 -21.12
C ASP A 223 2.60 2.98 -20.84
N CYS A 224 2.76 3.31 -19.55
CA CYS A 224 3.76 4.26 -19.07
C CYS A 224 5.09 3.62 -18.67
N LEU A 225 5.22 2.29 -18.77
CA LEU A 225 6.47 1.59 -18.43
C LEU A 225 7.58 1.86 -19.49
N THR A 226 8.85 1.84 -19.02
CA THR A 226 10.01 1.90 -19.92
C THR A 226 10.14 0.59 -20.69
N GLY A 227 10.47 0.68 -21.98
CA GLY A 227 10.85 -0.49 -22.79
C GLY A 227 9.68 -1.41 -23.19
N ILE A 228 8.47 -0.87 -23.29
CA ILE A 228 7.35 -1.51 -24.00
C ILE A 228 7.27 -0.96 -25.42
#